data_b935251933a9fc3704a6765909684323
#
_entry.id   b935251933a9fc3704a6765909684323
#
_cell.length_a   1.000
_cell.length_b   1.000
_cell.length_c   1.000
_cell.angle_alpha   90.00
_cell.angle_beta   90.00
_cell.angle_gamma   90.00
#
_symmetry.space_group_name_H-M   'P 1'
#
loop_
_entity.id
_entity.type
_entity.pdbx_description
1 polymer ?
#
loop_
_entity_poly.entity_id
_entity_poly.type
_entity_poly.pdbx_seq_one_letter_code
_entity_poly.pdbx_strand_id
1 'polypeptide(L)'
;MGIRLGMHADNWRGQSGSFNDAVASAVKYDLKYLEAGTVNGQYFVSELGYDPSISILSNPVQIKRLLDENGLTLSMLDASYPIFGPQGSYYGIQYYTQVIRFAKELGAPKVDSVDSGNAPDLPKNEMLKITIGNYTEILKWAHDYNIIICIEPHGPYTGDGEFMLKLLGHFEDEHLRVNFDTGNTFIQGHDPLEYYKFLEKYIVSSHIKDVDEGLAAMCRGEETGIGCSPVSIGEGVNADNIRNVLLYMKERNFDGDVSIECDASEENIRKSVAWIRNVLGD
;
A
#
# COMPACT_ATOMS: atom_id res chain seq x y z
N MET A 1 -13.90 4.88 16.37
CA MET A 1 -12.92 4.83 15.29
C MET A 1 -13.65 4.31 14.08
N GLY A 2 -13.09 4.35 12.89
CA GLY A 2 -13.79 3.99 11.65
C GLY A 2 -12.82 4.08 10.47
N ILE A 3 -13.34 4.23 9.27
CA ILE A 3 -12.54 4.42 8.06
C ILE A 3 -11.76 5.73 8.16
N ARG A 4 -10.43 5.64 8.04
CA ARG A 4 -9.52 6.78 7.99
C ARG A 4 -9.09 7.02 6.56
N LEU A 5 -9.70 8.01 5.91
CA LEU A 5 -9.39 8.36 4.53
C LEU A 5 -8.08 9.12 4.45
N GLY A 6 -7.18 8.64 3.63
CA GLY A 6 -5.90 9.23 3.31
C GLY A 6 -5.57 9.14 1.84
N MET A 7 -4.32 9.40 1.49
CA MET A 7 -3.82 9.22 0.12
C MET A 7 -2.37 8.72 0.13
N HIS A 8 -2.00 8.05 -0.94
CA HIS A 8 -0.65 7.62 -1.21
C HIS A 8 0.15 8.75 -1.89
N ALA A 9 1.38 8.96 -1.48
CA ALA A 9 2.25 9.96 -2.11
C ALA A 9 2.57 9.63 -3.57
N ASP A 10 2.53 8.36 -3.95
CA ASP A 10 2.76 7.89 -5.33
C ASP A 10 1.77 8.47 -6.35
N ASN A 11 0.66 9.04 -5.91
CA ASN A 11 -0.21 9.84 -6.78
C ASN A 11 0.54 10.96 -7.53
N TRP A 12 1.71 11.33 -7.04
CA TRP A 12 2.58 12.36 -7.62
C TRP A 12 3.74 11.81 -8.46
N ARG A 13 3.93 10.48 -8.51
CA ARG A 13 5.04 9.83 -9.22
C ARG A 13 5.06 10.18 -10.71
N GLY A 14 3.95 10.02 -11.40
CA GLY A 14 3.82 10.29 -12.83
C GLY A 14 3.95 11.77 -13.23
N GLN A 15 3.96 12.68 -12.27
CA GLN A 15 3.96 14.13 -12.47
C GLN A 15 5.28 14.79 -12.07
N SER A 16 6.30 14.00 -11.79
CA SER A 16 7.58 14.50 -11.24
C SER A 16 7.37 15.34 -9.96
N GLY A 17 6.36 14.99 -9.17
CA GLY A 17 6.06 15.63 -7.90
C GLY A 17 6.90 15.06 -6.77
N SER A 18 7.05 15.84 -5.72
CA SER A 18 7.80 15.49 -4.51
C SER A 18 6.87 15.04 -3.38
N PHE A 19 7.45 14.56 -2.30
CA PHE A 19 6.71 14.32 -1.05
C PHE A 19 6.06 15.60 -0.52
N ASN A 20 6.68 16.78 -0.71
CA ASN A 20 6.08 18.06 -0.33
C ASN A 20 4.80 18.36 -1.13
N ASP A 21 4.73 17.97 -2.40
CA ASP A 21 3.52 18.13 -3.21
C ASP A 21 2.39 17.22 -2.69
N ALA A 22 2.73 16.00 -2.28
CA ALA A 22 1.78 15.10 -1.62
C ALA A 22 1.26 15.68 -0.30
N VAL A 23 2.14 16.25 0.53
CA VAL A 23 1.76 16.94 1.78
C VAL A 23 0.81 18.10 1.48
N ALA A 24 1.16 18.97 0.53
CA ALA A 24 0.32 20.11 0.16
C ALA A 24 -1.06 19.70 -0.36
N SER A 25 -1.12 18.63 -1.14
CA SER A 25 -2.37 18.05 -1.65
C SER A 25 -3.23 17.47 -0.53
N ALA A 26 -2.65 16.70 0.39
CA ALA A 26 -3.37 16.17 1.54
C ALA A 26 -4.03 17.29 2.35
N VAL A 27 -3.29 18.35 2.65
CA VAL A 27 -3.82 19.54 3.35
C VAL A 27 -4.95 20.19 2.56
N LYS A 28 -4.75 20.39 1.25
CA LYS A 28 -5.73 21.04 0.36
C LYS A 28 -7.07 20.31 0.34
N TYR A 29 -7.07 19.00 0.40
CA TYR A 29 -8.28 18.17 0.36
C TYR A 29 -8.77 17.72 1.74
N ASP A 30 -8.23 18.32 2.79
CA ASP A 30 -8.57 18.00 4.21
C ASP A 30 -8.46 16.49 4.51
N LEU A 31 -7.41 15.87 3.98
CA LEU A 31 -7.00 14.53 4.37
C LEU A 31 -6.05 14.63 5.58
N LYS A 32 -6.16 13.67 6.50
CA LYS A 32 -5.33 13.63 7.72
C LYS A 32 -4.24 12.56 7.66
N TYR A 33 -4.39 11.62 6.74
CA TYR A 33 -3.51 10.45 6.65
C TYR A 33 -2.79 10.45 5.31
N LEU A 34 -1.49 10.21 5.37
CA LEU A 34 -0.62 10.12 4.20
C LEU A 34 0.16 8.82 4.27
N GLU A 35 0.33 8.19 3.14
CA GLU A 35 1.17 7.02 2.94
C GLU A 35 2.29 7.37 1.98
N ALA A 36 3.47 6.76 2.13
CA ALA A 36 4.60 7.09 1.28
C ALA A 36 5.51 5.90 1.03
N GLY A 37 5.96 5.77 -0.20
CA GLY A 37 7.03 4.88 -0.58
C GLY A 37 8.35 5.25 0.09
N THR A 38 9.25 4.29 0.23
CA THR A 38 10.60 4.51 0.73
C THR A 38 11.66 4.17 -0.31
N VAL A 39 12.77 4.89 -0.29
CA VAL A 39 13.94 4.61 -1.12
C VAL A 39 15.21 4.54 -0.25
N ASN A 40 16.18 3.75 -0.69
CA ASN A 40 17.47 3.60 0.01
C ASN A 40 18.58 4.32 -0.75
N GLY A 41 19.19 5.31 -0.12
CA GLY A 41 20.36 6.01 -0.65
C GLY A 41 20.08 7.00 -1.79
N GLN A 42 18.84 7.36 -2.04
CA GLN A 42 18.42 8.26 -3.11
C GLN A 42 17.67 9.50 -2.60
N TYR A 43 17.98 9.97 -1.39
CA TYR A 43 17.23 11.07 -0.76
C TYR A 43 17.22 12.35 -1.61
N PHE A 44 18.29 12.65 -2.35
CA PHE A 44 18.37 13.84 -3.19
C PHE A 44 17.32 13.84 -4.33
N VAL A 45 16.85 12.68 -4.75
CA VAL A 45 15.79 12.58 -5.77
C VAL A 45 14.49 13.17 -5.25
N SER A 46 14.09 12.80 -4.03
CA SER A 46 12.91 13.36 -3.37
C SER A 46 13.04 14.86 -3.11
N GLU A 47 14.23 15.32 -2.68
CA GLU A 47 14.49 16.74 -2.43
C GLU A 47 14.52 17.58 -3.71
N LEU A 48 14.90 16.98 -4.85
CA LEU A 48 14.81 17.63 -6.14
C LEU A 48 13.40 17.65 -6.74
N GLY A 49 12.44 16.96 -6.12
CA GLY A 49 11.06 16.93 -6.56
C GLY A 49 10.77 15.98 -7.72
N TYR A 50 11.60 14.95 -7.92
CA TYR A 50 11.40 13.98 -9.00
C TYR A 50 10.67 12.71 -8.56
N ASP A 51 10.60 12.46 -7.27
CA ASP A 51 10.01 11.26 -6.70
C ASP A 51 9.33 11.59 -5.37
N PRO A 52 8.09 11.17 -5.13
CA PRO A 52 7.37 11.42 -3.88
C PRO A 52 7.80 10.51 -2.73
N SER A 53 8.66 9.51 -2.98
CA SER A 53 9.12 8.59 -1.94
C SER A 53 10.06 9.28 -0.94
N ILE A 54 10.10 8.77 0.27
CA ILE A 54 10.98 9.27 1.33
C ILE A 54 12.24 8.41 1.40
N SER A 55 13.42 9.03 1.35
CA SER A 55 14.65 8.30 1.61
C SER A 55 14.75 7.91 3.10
N ILE A 56 15.05 6.64 3.37
CA ILE A 56 15.35 6.18 4.75
C ILE A 56 16.64 6.80 5.33
N LEU A 57 17.42 7.52 4.52
CA LEU A 57 18.58 8.30 4.95
C LEU A 57 18.24 9.76 5.27
N SER A 58 17.02 10.20 5.00
CA SER A 58 16.55 11.53 5.36
C SER A 58 16.47 11.70 6.88
N ASN A 59 16.54 12.96 7.31
CA ASN A 59 16.40 13.26 8.74
C ASN A 59 14.93 13.09 9.20
N PRO A 60 14.60 12.08 10.00
CA PRO A 60 13.22 11.81 10.40
C PRO A 60 12.60 12.95 11.22
N VAL A 61 13.41 13.70 11.95
CA VAL A 61 12.92 14.86 12.74
C VAL A 61 12.38 15.96 11.84
N GLN A 62 13.02 16.19 10.68
CA GLN A 62 12.54 17.18 9.70
C GLN A 62 11.25 16.76 9.05
N ILE A 63 11.16 15.49 8.63
CA ILE A 63 9.94 14.93 8.02
C ILE A 63 8.78 14.97 9.03
N LYS A 64 9.03 14.50 10.25
CA LYS A 64 8.01 14.53 11.29
C LYS A 64 7.53 15.94 11.58
N ARG A 65 8.43 16.92 11.64
CA ARG A 65 8.06 18.32 11.82
C ARG A 65 7.17 18.82 10.68
N LEU A 66 7.53 18.51 9.42
CA LEU A 66 6.72 18.87 8.26
C LEU A 66 5.30 18.33 8.38
N LEU A 67 5.16 17.08 8.77
CA LEU A 67 3.85 16.45 8.98
C LEU A 67 3.07 17.10 10.14
N ASP A 68 3.71 17.27 11.28
CA ASP A 68 3.10 17.87 12.47
C ASP A 68 2.63 19.33 12.21
N GLU A 69 3.43 20.14 11.52
CA GLU A 69 3.09 21.52 11.13
C GLU A 69 1.88 21.59 10.18
N ASN A 70 1.64 20.52 9.41
CA ASN A 70 0.51 20.41 8.50
C ASN A 70 -0.67 19.57 9.05
N GLY A 71 -0.57 19.10 10.30
CA GLY A 71 -1.62 18.29 10.92
C GLY A 71 -1.83 16.92 10.28
N LEU A 72 -0.77 16.37 9.69
CA LEU A 72 -0.79 15.09 9.00
C LEU A 72 -0.16 13.98 9.84
N THR A 73 -0.60 12.75 9.59
CA THR A 73 -0.05 11.53 10.19
C THR A 73 0.31 10.56 9.07
N LEU A 74 1.49 9.98 9.11
CA LEU A 74 1.80 8.84 8.25
C LEU A 74 1.02 7.62 8.72
N SER A 75 0.20 7.07 7.83
CA SER A 75 -0.54 5.83 8.07
C SER A 75 0.32 4.59 7.84
N MET A 76 1.22 4.66 6.85
CA MET A 76 2.08 3.55 6.44
C MET A 76 3.31 4.06 5.67
N LEU A 77 4.37 3.28 5.67
CA LEU A 77 5.52 3.43 4.77
C LEU A 77 5.65 2.18 3.91
N ASP A 78 5.85 2.34 2.60
CA ASP A 78 6.04 1.19 1.74
C ASP A 78 7.51 0.82 1.65
N ALA A 79 7.79 -0.41 1.98
CA ALA A 79 9.08 -1.01 1.76
C ALA A 79 9.04 -1.80 0.43
N SER A 80 8.95 -1.09 -0.69
CA SER A 80 8.84 -1.66 -2.05
C SER A 80 10.10 -2.41 -2.47
N TYR A 81 10.52 -3.37 -1.67
CA TYR A 81 11.70 -4.19 -1.93
C TYR A 81 11.31 -5.67 -1.89
N PRO A 82 11.87 -6.51 -2.77
CA PRO A 82 11.53 -7.93 -2.78
C PRO A 82 11.83 -8.60 -1.44
N ILE A 83 10.79 -9.10 -0.79
CA ILE A 83 10.90 -9.96 0.41
C ILE A 83 10.64 -11.42 0.07
N PHE A 84 10.00 -11.66 -1.06
CA PHE A 84 9.69 -12.98 -1.56
C PHE A 84 10.89 -13.60 -2.26
N GLY A 85 11.13 -14.88 -1.99
CA GLY A 85 12.24 -15.61 -2.56
C GLY A 85 13.59 -15.34 -1.92
N PRO A 86 14.67 -15.91 -2.52
CA PRO A 86 16.02 -15.85 -1.96
C PRO A 86 16.58 -14.43 -1.82
N GLN A 87 16.21 -13.49 -2.69
CA GLN A 87 16.67 -12.10 -2.59
C GLN A 87 16.15 -11.43 -1.32
N GLY A 88 14.96 -11.81 -0.86
CA GLY A 88 14.42 -11.37 0.41
C GLY A 88 15.36 -11.71 1.57
N SER A 89 15.93 -12.92 1.57
CA SER A 89 16.88 -13.37 2.59
C SER A 89 18.21 -12.59 2.59
N TYR A 90 18.65 -12.10 1.42
CA TYR A 90 19.94 -11.40 1.30
C TYR A 90 19.84 -9.89 1.55
N TYR A 91 18.81 -9.25 0.99
CA TYR A 91 18.70 -7.79 0.99
C TYR A 91 17.38 -7.29 1.56
N GLY A 92 16.29 -8.03 1.33
CA GLY A 92 14.95 -7.63 1.76
C GLY A 92 14.86 -7.48 3.28
N ILE A 93 15.27 -8.47 4.05
CA ILE A 93 15.25 -8.42 5.52
C ILE A 93 16.01 -7.19 6.04
N GLN A 94 17.20 -6.93 5.49
CA GLN A 94 17.99 -5.77 5.89
C GLN A 94 17.26 -4.45 5.58
N TYR A 95 16.63 -4.35 4.42
CA TYR A 95 15.89 -3.16 4.03
C TYR A 95 14.67 -2.94 4.94
N TYR A 96 13.87 -3.99 5.14
CA TYR A 96 12.69 -3.92 6.01
C TYR A 96 13.04 -3.52 7.45
N THR A 97 14.12 -4.05 8.00
CA THR A 97 14.54 -3.67 9.36
C THR A 97 14.91 -2.19 9.46
N GLN A 98 15.47 -1.60 8.40
CA GLN A 98 15.74 -0.16 8.34
C GLN A 98 14.43 0.64 8.21
N VAL A 99 13.50 0.21 7.35
CA VAL A 99 12.20 0.89 7.19
C VAL A 99 11.37 0.79 8.48
N ILE A 100 11.35 -0.34 9.18
CA ILE A 100 10.67 -0.51 10.47
C ILE A 100 11.19 0.51 11.51
N ARG A 101 12.51 0.67 11.60
CA ARG A 101 13.11 1.66 12.51
C ARG A 101 12.72 3.08 12.11
N PHE A 102 12.81 3.37 10.83
CA PHE A 102 12.46 4.69 10.28
C PHE A 102 10.97 5.00 10.47
N ALA A 103 10.08 4.04 10.23
CA ALA A 103 8.65 4.15 10.50
C ALA A 103 8.38 4.50 11.97
N LYS A 104 9.07 3.83 12.90
CA LYS A 104 8.97 4.13 14.32
C LYS A 104 9.37 5.56 14.66
N GLU A 105 10.46 6.06 14.07
CA GLU A 105 10.94 7.43 14.30
C GLU A 105 9.96 8.48 13.74
N LEU A 106 9.31 8.18 12.61
CA LEU A 106 8.30 9.04 11.99
C LEU A 106 6.93 8.93 12.67
N GLY A 107 6.67 7.87 13.43
CA GLY A 107 5.38 7.60 14.05
C GLY A 107 4.39 6.89 13.13
N ALA A 108 4.84 6.36 11.98
CA ALA A 108 4.02 5.49 11.14
C ALA A 108 3.83 4.13 11.80
N PRO A 109 2.59 3.64 11.96
CA PRO A 109 2.32 2.39 12.66
C PRO A 109 2.50 1.15 11.80
N LYS A 110 2.62 1.30 10.49
CA LYS A 110 2.61 0.19 9.53
C LYS A 110 3.72 0.35 8.49
N VAL A 111 4.14 -0.80 7.96
CA VAL A 111 5.05 -0.91 6.81
C VAL A 111 4.44 -1.85 5.79
N ASP A 112 4.29 -1.40 4.55
CA ASP A 112 3.78 -2.21 3.46
C ASP A 112 4.84 -3.13 2.86
N SER A 113 4.39 -4.23 2.29
CA SER A 113 5.21 -5.32 1.78
C SER A 113 4.56 -5.98 0.57
N VAL A 114 5.30 -6.08 -0.52
CA VAL A 114 4.83 -6.64 -1.79
C VAL A 114 5.71 -7.79 -2.30
N ASP A 115 5.14 -8.70 -3.10
CA ASP A 115 5.90 -9.52 -4.01
C ASP A 115 5.96 -8.79 -5.37
N SER A 116 7.08 -8.19 -5.67
CA SER A 116 7.24 -7.51 -6.95
C SER A 116 7.27 -8.51 -8.12
N GLY A 117 6.94 -8.03 -9.33
CA GLY A 117 7.00 -8.82 -10.56
C GLY A 117 8.38 -9.43 -10.90
N ASN A 118 9.40 -9.14 -10.09
CA ASN A 118 10.73 -9.74 -10.14
C ASN A 118 10.91 -10.90 -9.17
N ALA A 119 9.85 -11.37 -8.52
CA ALA A 119 9.93 -12.58 -7.70
C ALA A 119 10.35 -13.76 -8.60
N PRO A 120 11.33 -14.59 -8.17
CA PRO A 120 11.77 -15.71 -8.99
C PRO A 120 10.64 -16.70 -9.20
N ASP A 121 10.57 -17.29 -10.39
CA ASP A 121 9.64 -18.37 -10.69
C ASP A 121 10.06 -19.64 -9.93
N LEU A 122 9.46 -19.80 -8.75
CA LEU A 122 9.65 -20.96 -7.88
C LEU A 122 8.31 -21.66 -7.65
N PRO A 123 8.32 -22.98 -7.43
CA PRO A 123 7.13 -23.67 -6.96
C PRO A 123 6.53 -23.00 -5.74
N LYS A 124 5.20 -22.81 -5.70
CA LYS A 124 4.51 -22.06 -4.63
C LYS A 124 4.86 -22.54 -3.21
N ASN A 125 5.06 -23.83 -3.02
CA ASN A 125 5.45 -24.39 -1.72
C ASN A 125 6.90 -24.07 -1.32
N GLU A 126 7.79 -23.93 -2.28
CA GLU A 126 9.19 -23.51 -2.02
C GLU A 126 9.22 -22.02 -1.72
N MET A 127 8.52 -21.21 -2.51
CA MET A 127 8.35 -19.79 -2.25
C MET A 127 7.78 -19.55 -0.86
N LEU A 128 6.68 -20.24 -0.51
CA LEU A 128 6.05 -20.12 0.81
C LEU A 128 7.04 -20.40 1.95
N LYS A 129 7.84 -21.46 1.81
CA LYS A 129 8.83 -21.82 2.83
C LYS A 129 9.90 -20.75 3.01
N ILE A 130 10.42 -20.19 1.92
CA ILE A 130 11.43 -19.12 1.95
C ILE A 130 10.81 -17.85 2.55
N THR A 131 9.61 -17.49 2.09
CA THR A 131 8.90 -16.31 2.56
C THR A 131 8.56 -16.38 4.04
N ILE A 132 8.14 -17.54 4.55
CA ILE A 132 7.97 -17.76 5.99
C ILE A 132 9.28 -17.50 6.74
N GLY A 133 10.41 -18.00 6.25
CA GLY A 133 11.72 -17.74 6.85
C GLY A 133 12.05 -16.24 6.90
N ASN A 134 11.79 -15.52 5.81
CA ASN A 134 12.04 -14.08 5.73
C ASN A 134 11.15 -13.29 6.70
N TYR A 135 9.84 -13.56 6.73
CA TYR A 135 8.92 -12.90 7.67
C TYR A 135 9.20 -13.26 9.12
N THR A 136 9.69 -14.46 9.41
CA THR A 136 10.13 -14.84 10.77
C THR A 136 11.19 -13.87 11.31
N GLU A 137 12.14 -13.46 10.46
CA GLU A 137 13.16 -12.49 10.87
C GLU A 137 12.61 -11.06 10.96
N ILE A 138 11.78 -10.65 10.01
CA ILE A 138 11.17 -9.32 10.00
C ILE A 138 10.24 -9.11 11.20
N LEU A 139 9.44 -10.10 11.54
CA LEU A 139 8.47 -10.01 12.65
C LEU A 139 9.14 -9.83 14.02
N LYS A 140 10.35 -10.31 14.23
CA LYS A 140 11.11 -9.98 15.46
C LYS A 140 11.27 -8.46 15.63
N TRP A 141 11.60 -7.77 14.53
CA TRP A 141 11.74 -6.32 14.54
C TRP A 141 10.37 -5.62 14.63
N ALA A 142 9.39 -6.13 13.91
CA ALA A 142 8.03 -5.60 13.96
C ALA A 142 7.49 -5.60 15.39
N HIS A 143 7.66 -6.70 16.13
CA HIS A 143 7.29 -6.81 17.53
C HIS A 143 8.05 -5.81 18.43
N ASP A 144 9.39 -5.80 18.32
CA ASP A 144 10.23 -4.93 19.17
C ASP A 144 9.92 -3.44 18.98
N TYR A 145 9.57 -3.04 17.76
CA TYR A 145 9.24 -1.65 17.41
C TYR A 145 7.75 -1.35 17.46
N ASN A 146 6.90 -2.34 17.69
CA ASN A 146 5.44 -2.24 17.62
C ASN A 146 4.97 -1.65 16.28
N ILE A 147 5.38 -2.27 15.18
CA ILE A 147 5.00 -1.95 13.81
C ILE A 147 4.25 -3.14 13.21
N ILE A 148 3.22 -2.86 12.43
CA ILE A 148 2.49 -3.88 11.68
C ILE A 148 3.06 -3.96 10.27
N ILE A 149 3.43 -5.15 9.82
CA ILE A 149 3.77 -5.42 8.42
C ILE A 149 2.48 -5.77 7.69
N CYS A 150 2.18 -5.03 6.63
CA CYS A 150 1.00 -5.25 5.80
C CYS A 150 1.42 -5.84 4.46
N ILE A 151 0.91 -7.00 4.09
CA ILE A 151 1.18 -7.60 2.78
C ILE A 151 0.11 -7.10 1.81
N GLU A 152 0.55 -6.50 0.70
CA GLU A 152 -0.33 -6.10 -0.38
C GLU A 152 -0.44 -7.21 -1.43
N PRO A 153 -1.65 -7.63 -1.83
CA PRO A 153 -1.86 -8.44 -3.03
C PRO A 153 -1.42 -7.66 -4.28
N HIS A 154 -0.26 -8.03 -4.85
CA HIS A 154 0.38 -7.25 -5.90
C HIS A 154 1.03 -8.10 -6.99
N GLY A 155 1.62 -9.22 -6.66
CA GLY A 155 2.33 -10.08 -7.58
C GLY A 155 1.75 -11.51 -7.65
N PRO A 156 2.48 -12.44 -8.28
CA PRO A 156 1.96 -13.77 -8.58
C PRO A 156 1.71 -14.65 -7.35
N TYR A 157 2.34 -14.34 -6.22
CA TYR A 157 2.16 -15.09 -4.99
C TYR A 157 1.14 -14.43 -4.06
N THR A 158 1.22 -13.12 -3.88
CA THR A 158 0.28 -12.39 -3.01
C THR A 158 -1.10 -12.22 -3.65
N GLY A 159 -1.21 -12.30 -4.98
CA GLY A 159 -2.49 -12.38 -5.68
C GLY A 159 -3.19 -13.74 -5.55
N ASP A 160 -2.48 -14.79 -5.12
CA ASP A 160 -3.07 -16.09 -4.81
C ASP A 160 -3.58 -16.10 -3.36
N GLY A 161 -4.89 -15.99 -3.17
CA GLY A 161 -5.53 -15.99 -1.85
C GLY A 161 -5.22 -17.22 -1.01
N GLU A 162 -5.08 -18.40 -1.62
CA GLU A 162 -4.69 -19.62 -0.91
C GLU A 162 -3.25 -19.55 -0.39
N PHE A 163 -2.35 -18.95 -1.16
CA PHE A 163 -0.98 -18.70 -0.72
C PHE A 163 -0.99 -17.72 0.46
N MET A 164 -1.74 -16.61 0.34
CA MET A 164 -1.87 -15.61 1.40
C MET A 164 -2.43 -16.22 2.69
N LEU A 165 -3.50 -17.02 2.62
CA LEU A 165 -4.04 -17.68 3.81
C LEU A 165 -3.05 -18.63 4.47
N LYS A 166 -2.26 -19.37 3.69
CA LYS A 166 -1.22 -20.26 4.23
C LYS A 166 -0.10 -19.48 4.92
N LEU A 167 0.32 -18.35 4.33
CA LEU A 167 1.34 -17.49 4.89
C LEU A 167 0.86 -16.83 6.20
N LEU A 168 -0.28 -16.16 6.15
CA LEU A 168 -0.87 -15.47 7.30
C LEU A 168 -1.25 -16.46 8.42
N GLY A 169 -1.86 -17.59 8.06
CA GLY A 169 -2.25 -18.64 9.00
C GLY A 169 -1.07 -19.39 9.63
N HIS A 170 0.11 -19.37 9.02
CA HIS A 170 1.31 -19.91 9.64
C HIS A 170 1.74 -19.11 10.88
N PHE A 171 1.61 -17.79 10.82
CA PHE A 171 2.04 -16.91 11.92
C PHE A 171 0.92 -16.64 12.92
N GLU A 172 -0.34 -16.47 12.46
CA GLU A 172 -1.47 -16.01 13.28
C GLU A 172 -1.10 -14.78 14.14
N ASP A 173 -0.28 -13.87 13.58
CA ASP A 173 0.40 -12.79 14.26
C ASP A 173 -0.32 -11.46 14.04
N GLU A 174 -0.51 -10.66 15.09
CA GLU A 174 -1.12 -9.33 14.98
C GLU A 174 -0.24 -8.28 14.29
N HIS A 175 1.06 -8.54 14.17
CA HIS A 175 2.00 -7.69 13.44
C HIS A 175 2.19 -8.10 11.97
N LEU A 176 1.42 -9.10 11.48
CA LEU A 176 1.38 -9.47 10.07
C LEU A 176 -0.06 -9.41 9.58
N ARG A 177 -0.36 -8.44 8.73
CA ARG A 177 -1.69 -8.10 8.25
C ARG A 177 -1.71 -7.91 6.73
N VAL A 178 -2.82 -7.45 6.22
CA VAL A 178 -3.04 -7.22 4.78
C VAL A 178 -3.35 -5.74 4.54
N ASN A 179 -2.69 -5.18 3.53
CA ASN A 179 -3.07 -3.95 2.86
C ASN A 179 -3.79 -4.35 1.56
N PHE A 180 -5.10 -4.21 1.53
CA PHE A 180 -5.90 -4.69 0.41
C PHE A 180 -5.96 -3.65 -0.71
N ASP A 181 -5.56 -4.02 -1.94
CA ASP A 181 -5.66 -3.13 -3.11
C ASP A 181 -6.79 -3.55 -4.05
N THR A 182 -7.72 -2.64 -4.31
CA THR A 182 -8.89 -2.87 -5.17
C THR A 182 -8.51 -2.97 -6.64
N GLY A 183 -7.51 -2.23 -7.10
CA GLY A 183 -7.07 -2.21 -8.50
C GLY A 183 -6.21 -3.42 -8.84
N ASN A 184 -5.23 -3.73 -8.01
CA ASN A 184 -4.37 -4.89 -8.18
C ASN A 184 -5.18 -6.19 -8.20
N THR A 185 -6.09 -6.32 -7.24
CA THR A 185 -7.02 -7.46 -7.17
C THR A 185 -7.88 -7.57 -8.43
N PHE A 186 -8.40 -6.44 -8.93
CA PHE A 186 -9.18 -6.43 -10.16
C PHE A 186 -8.35 -6.82 -11.38
N ILE A 187 -7.13 -6.28 -11.54
CA ILE A 187 -6.24 -6.60 -12.67
C ILE A 187 -5.87 -8.08 -12.66
N GLN A 188 -5.64 -8.68 -11.50
CA GLN A 188 -5.39 -10.12 -11.35
C GLN A 188 -6.58 -11.01 -11.74
N GLY A 189 -7.73 -10.42 -12.08
CA GLY A 189 -8.91 -11.15 -12.55
C GLY A 189 -9.92 -11.50 -11.47
N HIS A 190 -9.66 -11.14 -10.21
CA HIS A 190 -10.58 -11.39 -9.10
C HIS A 190 -11.77 -10.41 -9.11
N ASP A 191 -12.82 -10.78 -8.39
CA ASP A 191 -13.83 -9.85 -7.89
C ASP A 191 -13.29 -9.22 -6.60
N PRO A 192 -13.07 -7.90 -6.54
CA PRO A 192 -12.47 -7.26 -5.36
C PRO A 192 -13.26 -7.45 -4.07
N LEU A 193 -14.60 -7.49 -4.12
CA LEU A 193 -15.40 -7.71 -2.91
C LEU A 193 -15.27 -9.15 -2.39
N GLU A 194 -15.30 -10.13 -3.28
CA GLU A 194 -15.15 -11.53 -2.87
C GLU A 194 -13.73 -11.81 -2.35
N TYR A 195 -12.72 -11.21 -2.97
CA TYR A 195 -11.35 -11.34 -2.49
C TYR A 195 -11.14 -10.62 -1.15
N TYR A 196 -11.75 -9.45 -0.96
CA TYR A 196 -11.77 -8.75 0.32
C TYR A 196 -12.35 -9.63 1.42
N LYS A 197 -13.55 -10.20 1.20
CA LYS A 197 -14.20 -11.10 2.17
C LYS A 197 -13.35 -12.32 2.51
N PHE A 198 -12.63 -12.83 1.52
CA PHE A 198 -11.75 -13.98 1.70
C PHE A 198 -10.59 -13.69 2.67
N LEU A 199 -10.06 -12.47 2.68
CA LEU A 199 -8.98 -12.02 3.56
C LEU A 199 -9.43 -11.11 4.71
N GLU A 200 -10.74 -10.84 4.87
CA GLU A 200 -11.31 -9.83 5.79
C GLU A 200 -10.67 -9.83 7.18
N LYS A 201 -10.46 -11.01 7.75
CA LYS A 201 -9.86 -11.19 9.10
C LYS A 201 -8.51 -10.50 9.27
N TYR A 202 -7.76 -10.35 8.18
CA TYR A 202 -6.38 -9.87 8.20
C TYR A 202 -6.24 -8.42 7.71
N ILE A 203 -7.26 -7.86 7.07
CA ILE A 203 -7.19 -6.54 6.44
C ILE A 203 -7.23 -5.43 7.50
N VAL A 204 -6.24 -4.55 7.48
CA VAL A 204 -6.14 -3.38 8.38
C VAL A 204 -5.90 -2.06 7.61
N SER A 205 -5.62 -2.16 6.32
CA SER A 205 -5.40 -1.05 5.41
C SER A 205 -5.89 -1.42 4.02
N SER A 206 -6.18 -0.42 3.19
CA SER A 206 -6.59 -0.66 1.81
C SER A 206 -6.14 0.47 0.90
N HIS A 207 -5.56 0.10 -0.23
CA HIS A 207 -5.41 0.98 -1.38
C HIS A 207 -6.69 0.96 -2.22
N ILE A 208 -7.18 2.14 -2.54
CA ILE A 208 -8.29 2.30 -3.45
C ILE A 208 -7.76 2.82 -4.77
N LYS A 209 -7.78 1.93 -5.75
CA LYS A 209 -7.27 2.16 -7.10
C LYS A 209 -8.34 1.78 -8.12
N ASP A 210 -8.69 2.69 -9.01
CA ASP A 210 -9.55 2.39 -10.16
C ASP A 210 -8.69 2.04 -11.37
N VAL A 211 -9.27 1.46 -12.39
CA VAL A 211 -8.58 0.92 -13.56
C VAL A 211 -9.23 1.45 -14.82
N ASP A 212 -8.42 2.00 -15.74
CA ASP A 212 -8.92 2.40 -17.05
C ASP A 212 -9.22 1.21 -17.97
N GLU A 213 -10.09 1.45 -18.95
CA GLU A 213 -10.55 0.41 -19.88
C GLU A 213 -9.39 -0.20 -20.70
N GLY A 214 -8.42 0.63 -21.09
CA GLY A 214 -7.26 0.17 -21.88
C GLY A 214 -6.36 -0.74 -21.07
N LEU A 215 -6.05 -0.38 -19.83
CA LEU A 215 -5.27 -1.23 -18.93
C LEU A 215 -6.00 -2.54 -18.63
N ALA A 216 -7.30 -2.47 -18.34
CA ALA A 216 -8.10 -3.67 -18.10
C ALA A 216 -8.13 -4.60 -19.33
N ALA A 217 -8.25 -4.05 -20.54
CA ALA A 217 -8.25 -4.84 -21.77
C ALA A 217 -6.91 -5.53 -22.05
N MET A 218 -5.79 -4.91 -21.62
CA MET A 218 -4.45 -5.48 -21.84
C MET A 218 -4.02 -6.47 -20.76
N CYS A 219 -4.34 -6.18 -19.48
CA CYS A 219 -3.67 -6.83 -18.36
C CYS A 219 -4.61 -7.61 -17.43
N ARG A 220 -5.95 -7.46 -17.53
CA ARG A 220 -6.84 -8.17 -16.61
C ARG A 220 -6.75 -9.69 -16.76
N GLY A 221 -6.47 -10.35 -15.66
CA GLY A 221 -6.27 -11.81 -15.61
C GLY A 221 -4.80 -12.23 -15.66
N GLU A 222 -3.87 -11.27 -15.76
CA GLU A 222 -2.44 -11.54 -15.66
C GLU A 222 -2.04 -11.85 -14.19
N GLU A 223 -0.93 -12.57 -14.03
CA GLU A 223 -0.45 -12.99 -12.69
C GLU A 223 0.06 -11.83 -11.82
N THR A 224 0.22 -10.65 -12.40
CA THR A 224 0.66 -9.46 -11.65
C THR A 224 -0.44 -8.41 -11.64
N GLY A 225 -0.73 -7.85 -10.48
CA GLY A 225 -1.71 -6.78 -10.30
C GLY A 225 -1.15 -5.38 -10.54
N ILE A 226 0.09 -5.27 -11.00
CA ILE A 226 0.77 -3.99 -11.17
C ILE A 226 0.17 -3.24 -12.34
N GLY A 227 -0.47 -2.13 -12.07
CA GLY A 227 -0.99 -1.25 -13.08
C GLY A 227 -1.09 0.18 -12.58
N CYS A 228 -0.41 1.08 -13.29
CA CYS A 228 -0.61 2.52 -13.09
C CYS A 228 -1.83 2.92 -13.92
N SER A 229 -2.84 3.48 -13.27
CA SER A 229 -4.06 3.92 -13.95
C SER A 229 -4.25 5.43 -13.79
N PRO A 230 -4.32 6.18 -14.90
CA PRO A 230 -4.46 7.64 -14.88
C PRO A 230 -5.89 8.11 -14.67
N VAL A 231 -6.81 7.24 -14.27
CA VAL A 231 -8.20 7.61 -14.03
C VAL A 231 -8.47 7.97 -12.58
N SER A 232 -9.41 8.90 -12.38
CA SER A 232 -9.94 9.17 -11.05
C SER A 232 -10.71 7.95 -10.53
N ILE A 233 -10.66 7.73 -9.23
CA ILE A 233 -11.51 6.72 -8.60
C ILE A 233 -12.97 7.07 -8.85
N GLY A 234 -13.71 6.10 -9.38
CA GLY A 234 -15.11 6.26 -9.78
C GLY A 234 -15.33 6.58 -11.26
N GLU A 235 -14.26 6.77 -12.05
CA GLU A 235 -14.32 7.01 -13.49
C GLU A 235 -13.82 5.82 -14.34
N GLY A 236 -13.21 4.80 -13.70
CA GLY A 236 -12.69 3.60 -14.34
C GLY A 236 -13.69 2.44 -14.39
N VAL A 237 -13.23 1.33 -14.95
CA VAL A 237 -14.06 0.11 -15.12
C VAL A 237 -14.19 -0.70 -13.82
N ASN A 238 -13.41 -0.37 -12.78
CA ASN A 238 -13.48 -1.00 -11.47
C ASN A 238 -14.37 -0.22 -10.46
N ALA A 239 -14.95 0.91 -10.86
CA ALA A 239 -15.68 1.83 -9.99
C ALA A 239 -16.81 1.17 -9.16
N ASP A 240 -17.60 0.29 -9.78
CA ASP A 240 -18.70 -0.40 -9.08
C ASP A 240 -18.18 -1.40 -8.03
N ASN A 241 -17.08 -2.10 -8.32
CA ASN A 241 -16.44 -2.99 -7.36
C ASN A 241 -15.88 -2.20 -6.16
N ILE A 242 -15.22 -1.07 -6.42
CA ILE A 242 -14.71 -0.18 -5.37
C ILE A 242 -15.85 0.31 -4.48
N ARG A 243 -16.96 0.75 -5.09
CA ARG A 243 -18.18 1.15 -4.35
C ARG A 243 -18.65 0.04 -3.43
N ASN A 244 -18.76 -1.19 -3.95
CA ASN A 244 -19.22 -2.33 -3.18
C ASN A 244 -18.28 -2.66 -2.01
N VAL A 245 -16.96 -2.59 -2.22
CA VAL A 245 -15.96 -2.78 -1.16
C VAL A 245 -16.11 -1.71 -0.07
N LEU A 246 -16.17 -0.42 -0.45
CA LEU A 246 -16.30 0.68 0.52
C LEU A 246 -17.60 0.60 1.33
N LEU A 247 -18.71 0.25 0.70
CA LEU A 247 -20.00 0.07 1.39
C LEU A 247 -19.96 -1.13 2.33
N TYR A 248 -19.32 -2.23 1.92
CA TYR A 248 -19.13 -3.40 2.77
C TYR A 248 -18.24 -3.07 3.98
N MET A 249 -17.11 -2.37 3.78
CA MET A 249 -16.26 -1.88 4.87
C MET A 249 -17.07 -1.04 5.88
N LYS A 250 -17.92 -0.13 5.38
CA LYS A 250 -18.78 0.72 6.22
C LYS A 250 -19.79 -0.12 7.00
N GLU A 251 -20.48 -1.05 6.36
CA GLU A 251 -21.45 -1.96 6.99
C GLU A 251 -20.81 -2.82 8.08
N ARG A 252 -19.59 -3.29 7.85
CA ARG A 252 -18.80 -4.11 8.78
C ARG A 252 -18.11 -3.31 9.87
N ASN A 253 -18.26 -1.98 9.89
CA ASN A 253 -17.57 -1.08 10.81
C ASN A 253 -16.04 -1.25 10.73
N PHE A 254 -15.49 -1.34 9.53
CA PHE A 254 -14.04 -1.42 9.31
C PHE A 254 -13.34 -0.28 10.04
N ASP A 255 -12.34 -0.61 10.85
CA ASP A 255 -11.49 0.34 11.57
C ASP A 255 -10.07 0.26 11.04
N GLY A 256 -9.81 0.97 9.95
CA GLY A 256 -8.54 0.92 9.24
C GLY A 256 -8.34 2.11 8.31
N ASP A 257 -7.19 2.11 7.63
CA ASP A 257 -6.84 3.16 6.70
C ASP A 257 -7.33 2.81 5.28
N VAL A 258 -7.82 3.82 4.58
CA VAL A 258 -8.22 3.76 3.18
C VAL A 258 -7.43 4.83 2.45
N SER A 259 -6.48 4.42 1.63
CA SER A 259 -5.53 5.29 0.94
C SER A 259 -5.89 5.39 -0.54
N ILE A 260 -6.07 6.61 -1.04
CA ILE A 260 -6.30 6.87 -2.46
C ILE A 260 -4.98 6.65 -3.21
N GLU A 261 -4.99 5.76 -4.18
CA GLU A 261 -3.88 5.53 -5.09
C GLU A 261 -4.36 5.67 -6.54
N CYS A 262 -3.97 6.78 -7.17
CA CYS A 262 -4.27 7.04 -8.58
C CYS A 262 -3.07 7.76 -9.21
N ASP A 263 -2.45 7.19 -10.21
CA ASP A 263 -1.34 7.79 -10.96
C ASP A 263 -1.81 8.98 -11.79
N ALA A 264 -2.08 10.12 -11.11
CA ALA A 264 -2.91 11.06 -11.80
C ALA A 264 -2.69 12.51 -11.37
N SER A 265 -3.27 13.39 -12.15
CA SER A 265 -3.25 14.82 -11.92
C SER A 265 -3.91 15.20 -10.58
N GLU A 266 -3.62 16.41 -10.11
CA GLU A 266 -4.31 16.96 -8.94
C GLU A 266 -5.84 16.98 -9.10
N GLU A 267 -6.33 17.15 -10.32
CA GLU A 267 -7.77 17.07 -10.63
C GLU A 267 -8.34 15.68 -10.37
N ASN A 268 -7.58 14.62 -10.68
CA ASN A 268 -8.00 13.26 -10.42
C ASN A 268 -8.06 12.98 -8.92
N ILE A 269 -7.08 13.47 -8.15
CA ILE A 269 -7.11 13.36 -6.68
C ILE A 269 -8.36 14.05 -6.13
N ARG A 270 -8.65 15.27 -6.59
CA ARG A 270 -9.84 16.02 -6.18
C ARG A 270 -11.14 15.25 -6.44
N LYS A 271 -11.27 14.67 -7.63
CA LYS A 271 -12.45 13.87 -8.01
C LYS A 271 -12.54 12.60 -7.18
N SER A 272 -11.42 11.90 -6.98
CA SER A 272 -11.35 10.68 -6.19
C SER A 272 -11.76 10.90 -4.74
N VAL A 273 -11.26 11.96 -4.09
CA VAL A 273 -11.67 12.34 -2.73
C VAL A 273 -13.17 12.61 -2.66
N ALA A 274 -13.69 13.40 -3.61
CA ALA A 274 -15.12 13.75 -3.64
C ALA A 274 -16.00 12.50 -3.85
N TRP A 275 -15.59 11.60 -4.74
CA TRP A 275 -16.32 10.38 -5.01
C TRP A 275 -16.36 9.43 -3.82
N ILE A 276 -15.20 9.18 -3.18
CA ILE A 276 -15.13 8.30 -2.00
C ILE A 276 -15.96 8.86 -0.85
N ARG A 277 -15.85 10.15 -0.55
CA ARG A 277 -16.66 10.79 0.49
C ARG A 277 -18.15 10.65 0.20
N ASN A 278 -18.57 10.88 -1.05
CA ASN A 278 -19.97 10.66 -1.43
C ASN A 278 -20.43 9.21 -1.24
N VAL A 279 -19.59 8.22 -1.55
CA VAL A 279 -19.91 6.79 -1.31
C VAL A 279 -20.01 6.49 0.18
N LEU A 280 -19.14 7.06 0.98
CA LEU A 280 -19.12 6.85 2.43
C LEU A 280 -20.18 7.69 3.16
N GLY A 281 -20.73 8.74 2.50
CA GLY A 281 -21.74 9.63 3.07
C GLY A 281 -21.17 10.64 4.06
N ASP A 282 -19.95 11.11 3.76
CA ASP A 282 -19.21 12.14 4.53
C ASP A 282 -19.31 13.52 3.86
#